data_0ed23098125bbcafe6dc7b53c719314a
#
_entry.id   0ed23098125bbcafe6dc7b53c719314a
#
_cell.length_a   1.000
_cell.length_b   1.000
_cell.length_c   1.000
_cell.angle_alpha   90.00
_cell.angle_beta   90.00
_cell.angle_gamma   90.00
#
_symmetry.space_group_name_H-M   'P 1'
#
loop_
_entity.id
_entity.type
_entity.pdbx_description
1 polymer ?
#
loop_
_entity_poly.entity_id
_entity_poly.type
_entity_poly.pdbx_seq_one_letter_code
_entity_poly.pdbx_strand_id
1 'polypeptide(L)'
;MIAKLEKTYSLSSSSLARQLGLSYTTLMRWKQRLLMGQPAVKKPGPKKVEPLNLGQLTQQIRDLDHGEKRSCGTGRLHAAYNGAISRRELNRMIRIVRNENKRQRAVRRYHITWLRPNLAWAMDDCQKPDAFTGGNLHLHNLSDLCSRYKFHPLASAAMPCGEEIAGHLDHLLSRFGAPLFCKRDNGGNLNHLAVNEILERALVIPINSPPNTAQYNGAIEHTQGEFKDYLRRWEWKATTIDEFGLLAETAAHELNHRPRRCLKGQTACRAYFGNNRMLYSKRQRKAIYKWICDLAAEISIRAAKKTISPVAWRVAAKQWLVKNGLIRIRRAGKVLPDFSSKLCHN
;
A
#
# COMPACT_ATOMS: atom_id res chain seq x y z
N MET A 1 -1.20 -22.37 58.03
CA MET A 1 -1.91 -21.20 58.58
C MET A 1 -3.39 -21.52 58.79
N ILE A 2 -4.18 -21.85 57.75
CA ILE A 2 -5.63 -22.14 57.86
C ILE A 2 -5.93 -23.23 58.87
N ALA A 3 -5.32 -24.42 58.75
CA ALA A 3 -5.51 -25.53 59.69
C ALA A 3 -5.08 -25.18 61.12
N LYS A 4 -4.08 -24.30 61.30
CA LYS A 4 -3.62 -23.81 62.60
C LYS A 4 -4.68 -22.89 63.21
N LEU A 5 -5.29 -21.99 62.43
CA LEU A 5 -6.35 -21.11 62.88
C LEU A 5 -7.62 -21.88 63.30
N GLU A 6 -8.02 -22.88 62.52
CA GLU A 6 -9.17 -23.73 62.88
C GLU A 6 -8.92 -24.47 64.20
N LYS A 7 -7.73 -25.01 64.40
CA LYS A 7 -7.37 -25.73 65.64
C LYS A 7 -7.22 -24.78 66.83
N THR A 8 -6.57 -23.65 66.63
CA THR A 8 -6.33 -22.66 67.72
C THR A 8 -7.59 -22.03 68.24
N TYR A 9 -8.53 -21.73 67.35
CA TYR A 9 -9.77 -21.01 67.69
C TYR A 9 -11.00 -21.92 67.69
N SER A 10 -10.84 -23.23 67.56
CA SER A 10 -11.95 -24.21 67.48
C SER A 10 -13.06 -23.83 66.49
N LEU A 11 -12.70 -23.20 65.38
CA LEU A 11 -13.64 -22.70 64.40
C LEU A 11 -13.94 -23.74 63.31
N SER A 12 -15.19 -23.85 62.93
CA SER A 12 -15.56 -24.60 61.74
C SER A 12 -15.07 -23.89 60.44
N SER A 13 -14.81 -24.65 59.37
CA SER A 13 -14.39 -24.05 58.11
C SER A 13 -15.39 -23.00 57.56
N SER A 14 -16.67 -23.15 57.86
CA SER A 14 -17.70 -22.19 57.46
C SER A 14 -17.60 -20.88 58.27
N SER A 15 -17.35 -21.01 59.58
CA SER A 15 -17.15 -19.82 60.46
C SER A 15 -15.86 -19.08 60.12
N LEU A 16 -14.78 -19.85 59.88
CA LEU A 16 -13.48 -19.28 59.44
C LEU A 16 -13.60 -18.54 58.10
N ALA A 17 -14.34 -19.11 57.12
CA ALA A 17 -14.58 -18.47 55.84
C ALA A 17 -15.31 -17.13 56.04
N ARG A 18 -16.36 -17.11 56.89
CA ARG A 18 -17.13 -15.90 57.20
C ARG A 18 -16.26 -14.81 57.88
N GLN A 19 -15.44 -15.18 58.82
CA GLN A 19 -14.55 -14.25 59.52
C GLN A 19 -13.48 -13.66 58.60
N LEU A 20 -13.00 -14.45 57.61
CA LEU A 20 -12.00 -14.04 56.63
C LEU A 20 -12.62 -13.27 55.42
N GLY A 21 -13.95 -13.12 55.40
CA GLY A 21 -14.63 -12.48 54.26
C GLY A 21 -14.53 -13.28 52.96
N LEU A 22 -14.33 -14.63 53.05
CA LEU A 22 -14.17 -15.53 51.92
C LEU A 22 -15.41 -16.37 51.72
N SER A 23 -15.67 -16.79 50.49
CA SER A 23 -16.66 -17.85 50.27
C SER A 23 -16.13 -19.20 50.78
N TYR A 24 -17.00 -20.00 51.35
CA TYR A 24 -16.66 -21.36 51.83
C TYR A 24 -15.96 -22.20 50.76
N THR A 25 -16.44 -22.14 49.51
CA THR A 25 -15.86 -22.85 48.37
C THR A 25 -14.43 -22.36 48.09
N THR A 26 -14.12 -21.08 48.25
CA THR A 26 -12.76 -20.52 48.09
C THR A 26 -11.82 -21.06 49.18
N LEU A 27 -12.27 -21.07 50.43
CA LEU A 27 -11.48 -21.61 51.54
C LEU A 27 -11.19 -23.10 51.35
N MET A 28 -12.21 -23.89 50.96
CA MET A 28 -12.03 -25.33 50.70
C MET A 28 -11.07 -25.59 49.53
N ARG A 29 -11.11 -24.83 48.47
CA ARG A 29 -10.13 -24.93 47.40
C ARG A 29 -8.73 -24.61 47.83
N TRP A 30 -8.54 -23.63 48.73
CA TRP A 30 -7.25 -23.30 49.30
C TRP A 30 -6.70 -24.45 50.17
N LYS A 31 -7.57 -25.03 51.02
CA LYS A 31 -7.21 -26.19 51.82
C LYS A 31 -6.75 -27.38 50.97
N GLN A 32 -7.53 -27.72 49.94
CA GLN A 32 -7.21 -28.80 49.04
C GLN A 32 -5.86 -28.61 48.33
N ARG A 33 -5.57 -27.39 47.89
CA ARG A 33 -4.27 -27.05 47.27
C ARG A 33 -3.11 -27.19 48.27
N LEU A 34 -3.28 -26.72 49.46
CA LEU A 34 -2.28 -26.82 50.50
C LEU A 34 -1.97 -28.27 50.84
N LEU A 35 -2.99 -29.13 50.88
CA LEU A 35 -2.83 -30.56 51.04
C LEU A 35 -2.03 -31.20 49.91
N MET A 36 -2.15 -30.69 48.70
CA MET A 36 -1.40 -31.12 47.52
C MET A 36 -0.03 -30.42 47.40
N GLY A 37 0.46 -29.74 48.44
CA GLY A 37 1.75 -29.03 48.38
C GLY A 37 1.76 -27.79 47.46
N GLN A 38 0.59 -27.33 47.04
CA GLN A 38 0.46 -26.19 46.12
C GLN A 38 0.15 -24.88 46.89
N PRO A 39 0.53 -23.71 46.38
CA PRO A 39 0.16 -22.43 47.00
C PRO A 39 -1.36 -22.25 47.04
N ALA A 40 -1.91 -21.80 48.17
CA ALA A 40 -3.35 -21.61 48.35
C ALA A 40 -3.96 -20.70 47.26
N VAL A 41 -3.28 -19.62 46.94
CA VAL A 41 -3.67 -18.69 45.91
C VAL A 41 -2.86 -18.91 44.64
N LYS A 42 -3.51 -19.17 43.51
CA LYS A 42 -2.81 -19.18 42.21
C LYS A 42 -2.36 -17.76 41.89
N LYS A 43 -1.10 -17.59 41.49
CA LYS A 43 -0.68 -16.31 40.89
C LYS A 43 -1.63 -15.99 39.71
N PRO A 44 -2.27 -14.82 39.72
CA PRO A 44 -3.14 -14.42 38.62
C PRO A 44 -2.30 -14.27 37.35
N GLY A 45 -2.86 -14.73 36.25
CA GLY A 45 -2.27 -14.59 34.92
C GLY A 45 -1.61 -15.85 34.36
N PRO A 46 -1.31 -15.85 33.07
CA PRO A 46 -0.59 -16.95 32.44
C PRO A 46 0.82 -17.07 33.01
N LYS A 47 1.36 -18.29 33.06
CA LYS A 47 2.77 -18.54 33.46
C LYS A 47 3.66 -17.57 32.68
N LYS A 48 4.62 -16.91 33.37
CA LYS A 48 5.69 -16.20 32.66
C LYS A 48 6.43 -17.24 31.83
N VAL A 49 6.28 -17.11 30.54
CA VAL A 49 7.07 -17.91 29.59
C VAL A 49 8.40 -17.19 29.46
N GLU A 50 9.50 -17.93 29.45
CA GLU A 50 10.81 -17.36 29.19
C GLU A 50 10.80 -16.60 27.85
N PRO A 51 11.42 -15.41 27.81
CA PRO A 51 11.45 -14.65 26.58
C PRO A 51 12.18 -15.45 25.52
N LEU A 52 11.49 -15.74 24.41
CA LEU A 52 12.12 -16.36 23.25
C LEU A 52 13.28 -15.50 22.74
N ASN A 53 14.30 -16.16 22.26
CA ASN A 53 15.37 -15.51 21.54
C ASN A 53 14.79 -14.78 20.33
N LEU A 54 14.82 -13.44 20.37
CA LEU A 54 14.30 -12.59 19.31
C LEU A 54 14.97 -12.87 17.94
N GLY A 55 16.24 -13.27 17.96
CA GLY A 55 16.98 -13.67 16.76
C GLY A 55 16.36 -14.91 16.11
N GLN A 56 16.07 -15.92 16.92
CA GLN A 56 15.46 -17.16 16.44
C GLN A 56 14.03 -16.93 15.91
N LEU A 57 13.23 -16.13 16.62
CA LEU A 57 11.89 -15.74 16.15
C LEU A 57 11.96 -14.91 14.86
N THR A 58 12.93 -14.01 14.76
CA THR A 58 13.14 -13.18 13.54
C THR A 58 13.45 -14.07 12.35
N GLN A 59 14.32 -15.07 12.53
CA GLN A 59 14.66 -16.02 11.46
C GLN A 59 13.43 -16.84 11.07
N GLN A 60 12.70 -17.39 12.03
CA GLN A 60 11.48 -18.14 11.76
C GLN A 60 10.39 -17.33 11.05
N ILE A 61 10.23 -16.04 11.41
CA ILE A 61 9.31 -15.14 10.68
C ILE A 61 9.79 -14.93 9.25
N ARG A 62 11.09 -14.79 9.01
CA ARG A 62 11.65 -14.63 7.66
C ARG A 62 11.45 -15.90 6.82
N ASP A 63 11.63 -17.07 7.42
CA ASP A 63 11.47 -18.36 6.75
C ASP A 63 10.00 -18.66 6.41
N LEU A 64 9.06 -18.16 7.23
CA LEU A 64 7.63 -18.35 7.05
C LEU A 64 6.95 -17.23 6.25
N ASP A 65 7.50 -16.02 6.28
CA ASP A 65 7.00 -14.87 5.50
C ASP A 65 7.83 -14.76 4.21
N HIS A 66 7.39 -15.41 3.14
CA HIS A 66 8.08 -15.38 1.85
C HIS A 66 8.01 -13.99 1.19
N GLY A 67 9.17 -13.39 0.90
CA GLY A 67 9.29 -12.14 0.19
C GLY A 67 8.72 -10.92 0.94
N GLU A 68 8.05 -10.03 0.22
CA GLU A 68 7.49 -8.79 0.78
C GLU A 68 6.11 -8.96 1.41
N LYS A 69 5.38 -9.98 1.05
CA LYS A 69 4.03 -10.26 1.54
C LYS A 69 4.08 -11.18 2.75
N ARG A 70 3.24 -10.87 3.74
CA ARG A 70 3.08 -11.72 4.91
C ARG A 70 2.38 -13.02 4.51
N SER A 71 3.09 -14.15 4.56
CA SER A 71 2.56 -15.46 4.22
C SER A 71 2.01 -16.23 5.42
N CYS A 72 2.30 -15.78 6.64
CA CYS A 72 1.98 -16.52 7.84
C CYS A 72 1.30 -15.65 8.91
N GLY A 73 0.17 -16.10 9.41
CA GLY A 73 -0.55 -15.49 10.53
C GLY A 73 -0.04 -15.94 11.90
N THR A 74 -0.44 -15.20 12.95
CA THR A 74 -0.10 -15.53 14.35
C THR A 74 -0.51 -16.95 14.75
N GLY A 75 -1.64 -17.45 14.23
CA GLY A 75 -2.12 -18.80 14.54
C GLY A 75 -1.13 -19.87 14.12
N ARG A 76 -0.57 -19.78 12.92
CA ARG A 76 0.42 -20.71 12.40
C ARG A 76 1.73 -20.67 13.20
N LEU A 77 2.22 -19.47 13.52
CA LEU A 77 3.41 -19.30 14.35
C LEU A 77 3.17 -19.81 15.77
N HIS A 78 1.99 -19.57 16.36
CA HIS A 78 1.66 -20.07 17.69
C HIS A 78 1.60 -21.60 17.74
N ALA A 79 1.06 -22.23 16.70
CA ALA A 79 1.06 -23.70 16.58
C ALA A 79 2.48 -24.26 16.48
N ALA A 80 3.39 -23.61 15.74
CA ALA A 80 4.79 -24.01 15.62
C ALA A 80 5.54 -23.98 16.97
N TYR A 81 5.10 -23.17 17.92
CA TYR A 81 5.68 -23.11 19.26
C TYR A 81 4.97 -24.03 20.28
N ASN A 82 4.06 -24.89 19.86
CA ASN A 82 3.33 -25.84 20.71
C ASN A 82 2.77 -25.23 22.01
N GLY A 83 2.33 -23.96 21.95
CA GLY A 83 1.82 -23.26 23.13
C GLY A 83 2.87 -22.85 24.18
N ALA A 84 4.17 -23.00 23.88
CA ALA A 84 5.26 -22.60 24.80
C ALA A 84 5.23 -21.07 25.08
N ILE A 85 4.62 -20.28 24.20
CA ILE A 85 4.43 -18.84 24.35
C ILE A 85 2.95 -18.51 24.37
N SER A 86 2.54 -17.55 25.21
CA SER A 86 1.18 -17.02 25.13
C SER A 86 0.94 -16.35 23.77
N ARG A 87 -0.26 -16.50 23.21
CA ARG A 87 -0.64 -15.86 21.95
C ARG A 87 -0.49 -14.34 21.98
N ARG A 88 -0.70 -13.72 23.15
CA ARG A 88 -0.51 -12.28 23.38
C ARG A 88 0.95 -11.87 23.25
N GLU A 89 1.84 -12.62 23.87
CA GLU A 89 3.28 -12.33 23.85
C GLU A 89 3.86 -12.58 22.46
N LEU A 90 3.49 -13.68 21.80
CA LEU A 90 3.88 -13.95 20.43
C LEU A 90 3.43 -12.82 19.48
N ASN A 91 2.19 -12.33 19.61
CA ASN A 91 1.70 -11.20 18.83
C ASN A 91 2.54 -9.94 19.06
N ARG A 92 2.94 -9.67 20.31
CA ARG A 92 3.81 -8.55 20.63
C ARG A 92 5.15 -8.66 19.92
N MET A 93 5.79 -9.82 20.00
CA MET A 93 7.09 -10.08 19.38
C MET A 93 7.02 -10.04 17.86
N ILE A 94 6.02 -10.66 17.23
CA ILE A 94 5.79 -10.60 15.78
C ILE A 94 5.63 -9.15 15.33
N ARG A 95 4.91 -8.33 16.09
CA ARG A 95 4.73 -6.90 15.78
C ARG A 95 6.06 -6.16 15.80
N ILE A 96 6.91 -6.41 16.80
CA ILE A 96 8.24 -5.80 16.91
C ILE A 96 9.09 -6.16 15.69
N VAL A 97 9.22 -7.47 15.39
CA VAL A 97 10.04 -7.96 14.27
C VAL A 97 9.54 -7.43 12.93
N ARG A 98 8.22 -7.48 12.68
CA ARG A 98 7.64 -6.99 11.42
C ARG A 98 7.73 -5.47 11.28
N ASN A 99 7.63 -4.72 12.38
CA ASN A 99 7.85 -3.29 12.35
C ASN A 99 9.30 -2.94 12.05
N GLU A 100 10.25 -3.67 12.62
CA GLU A 100 11.67 -3.48 12.32
C GLU A 100 11.98 -3.81 10.86
N ASN A 101 11.49 -4.94 10.34
CA ASN A 101 11.59 -5.28 8.91
C ASN A 101 10.96 -4.19 8.02
N LYS A 102 9.79 -3.66 8.42
CA LYS A 102 9.14 -2.57 7.71
C LYS A 102 9.99 -1.28 7.71
N ARG A 103 10.61 -0.94 8.84
CA ARG A 103 11.53 0.22 8.95
C ARG A 103 12.75 0.03 8.05
N GLN A 104 13.40 -1.14 8.08
CA GLN A 104 14.55 -1.44 7.24
C GLN A 104 14.20 -1.38 5.75
N ARG A 105 13.04 -1.91 5.34
CA ARG A 105 12.53 -1.78 3.97
C ARG A 105 12.22 -0.33 3.61
N ALA A 106 11.63 0.44 4.51
CA ALA A 106 11.33 1.86 4.28
C ALA A 106 12.59 2.71 4.06
N VAL A 107 13.68 2.38 4.75
CA VAL A 107 14.99 3.04 4.54
C VAL A 107 15.54 2.80 3.13
N ARG A 108 15.23 1.65 2.53
CA ARG A 108 15.67 1.29 1.17
C ARG A 108 14.80 1.87 0.07
N ARG A 109 13.58 2.31 0.38
CA ARG A 109 12.61 2.80 -0.62
C ARG A 109 12.88 4.24 -1.01
N TYR A 110 12.78 4.50 -2.30
CA TYR A 110 12.74 5.85 -2.83
C TYR A 110 11.29 6.35 -2.87
N HIS A 111 11.09 7.59 -2.47
CA HIS A 111 9.82 8.29 -2.62
C HIS A 111 9.99 9.40 -3.65
N ILE A 112 9.22 9.32 -4.73
CA ILE A 112 9.22 10.32 -5.81
C ILE A 112 8.04 11.26 -5.59
N THR A 113 8.32 12.55 -5.51
CA THR A 113 7.30 13.61 -5.49
C THR A 113 7.33 14.34 -6.82
N TRP A 114 6.24 14.33 -7.53
CA TRP A 114 6.03 15.10 -8.75
C TRP A 114 5.70 16.54 -8.40
N LEU A 115 6.34 17.51 -9.04
CA LEU A 115 6.31 18.90 -8.61
C LEU A 115 5.42 19.81 -9.48
N ARG A 116 4.95 19.32 -10.62
CA ARG A 116 4.13 20.09 -11.56
C ARG A 116 2.90 19.30 -12.00
N PRO A 117 1.70 19.88 -11.96
CA PRO A 117 0.51 19.27 -12.52
C PRO A 117 0.62 19.11 -14.04
N ASN A 118 -0.04 18.10 -14.56
CA ASN A 118 -0.01 17.70 -15.98
C ASN A 118 1.38 17.26 -16.50
N LEU A 119 2.33 17.04 -15.60
CA LEU A 119 3.64 16.50 -15.97
C LEU A 119 3.55 15.00 -16.23
N ALA A 120 2.87 14.27 -15.34
CA ALA A 120 2.71 12.83 -15.46
C ALA A 120 1.34 12.39 -14.93
N TRP A 121 0.64 11.63 -15.74
CA TRP A 121 -0.54 10.87 -15.33
C TRP A 121 -0.16 9.44 -15.01
N ALA A 122 -0.93 8.81 -14.15
CA ALA A 122 -0.86 7.37 -13.93
C ALA A 122 -2.21 6.75 -14.26
N MET A 123 -2.19 5.59 -14.89
CA MET A 123 -3.37 4.80 -15.19
C MET A 123 -3.24 3.39 -14.62
N ASP A 124 -4.37 2.84 -14.19
CA ASP A 124 -4.45 1.51 -13.63
C ASP A 124 -5.91 1.07 -13.52
N ASP A 125 -6.14 -0.25 -13.48
CA ASP A 125 -7.45 -0.85 -13.38
C ASP A 125 -7.71 -1.31 -11.95
N CYS A 126 -8.95 -1.18 -11.50
CA CYS A 126 -9.38 -1.80 -10.26
C CYS A 126 -10.71 -2.52 -10.41
N GLN A 127 -10.87 -3.54 -9.60
CA GLN A 127 -12.10 -4.33 -9.54
C GLN A 127 -12.81 -4.09 -8.22
N LYS A 128 -14.12 -4.17 -8.26
CA LYS A 128 -14.96 -4.21 -7.09
C LYS A 128 -16.02 -5.30 -7.26
N PRO A 129 -16.23 -6.16 -6.25
CA PRO A 129 -17.34 -7.12 -6.28
C PRO A 129 -18.65 -6.40 -6.52
N ASP A 130 -19.44 -6.90 -7.44
CA ASP A 130 -20.77 -6.44 -7.74
C ASP A 130 -21.78 -7.22 -6.90
N ALA A 131 -22.61 -6.48 -6.13
CA ALA A 131 -23.62 -7.08 -5.28
C ALA A 131 -24.84 -7.63 -6.07
N PHE A 132 -25.03 -7.18 -7.32
CA PHE A 132 -26.22 -7.50 -8.09
C PHE A 132 -26.02 -8.70 -9.03
N THR A 133 -24.89 -8.75 -9.72
CA THR A 133 -24.62 -9.81 -10.71
C THR A 133 -23.78 -10.96 -10.15
N GLY A 134 -23.22 -10.80 -8.93
CA GLY A 134 -22.27 -11.75 -8.35
C GLY A 134 -20.89 -11.75 -9.03
N GLY A 135 -20.67 -10.85 -9.99
CA GLY A 135 -19.41 -10.66 -10.72
C GLY A 135 -18.52 -9.58 -10.12
N ASN A 136 -17.71 -8.96 -10.96
CA ASN A 136 -16.89 -7.80 -10.61
C ASN A 136 -17.21 -6.64 -11.55
N LEU A 137 -17.37 -5.46 -11.00
CA LEU A 137 -17.34 -4.21 -11.75
C LEU A 137 -15.91 -3.71 -11.85
N HIS A 138 -15.57 -3.18 -13.01
CA HIS A 138 -14.24 -2.69 -13.33
C HIS A 138 -14.24 -1.18 -13.47
N LEU A 139 -13.18 -0.55 -12.97
CA LEU A 139 -12.91 0.87 -13.13
C LEU A 139 -11.51 1.04 -13.69
N HIS A 140 -11.41 1.61 -14.89
CA HIS A 140 -10.15 2.12 -15.39
C HIS A 140 -9.98 3.57 -14.96
N ASN A 141 -8.93 3.83 -14.17
CA ASN A 141 -8.70 5.11 -13.53
C ASN A 141 -7.44 5.78 -14.05
N LEU A 142 -7.54 7.08 -14.29
CA LEU A 142 -6.40 7.95 -14.52
C LEU A 142 -6.33 9.02 -13.45
N SER A 143 -5.13 9.39 -13.04
CA SER A 143 -4.92 10.54 -12.15
C SER A 143 -3.61 11.26 -12.40
N ASP A 144 -3.60 12.56 -12.17
CA ASP A 144 -2.39 13.38 -12.17
C ASP A 144 -1.56 13.12 -10.92
N LEU A 145 -0.28 12.83 -11.09
CA LEU A 145 0.60 12.42 -10.00
C LEU A 145 1.03 13.56 -9.08
N CYS A 146 0.93 14.81 -9.52
CA CYS A 146 1.26 15.98 -8.71
C CYS A 146 0.06 16.46 -7.90
N SER A 147 -1.02 16.81 -8.58
CA SER A 147 -2.23 17.39 -7.99
C SER A 147 -3.14 16.36 -7.34
N ARG A 148 -2.95 15.08 -7.65
CA ARG A 148 -3.88 14.00 -7.26
C ARG A 148 -5.27 14.15 -7.87
N TYR A 149 -5.40 14.92 -8.95
CA TYR A 149 -6.64 15.07 -9.69
C TYR A 149 -7.01 13.74 -10.33
N LYS A 150 -8.24 13.32 -10.13
CA LYS A 150 -8.82 12.10 -10.68
C LYS A 150 -9.63 12.49 -11.91
N PHE A 151 -9.25 11.93 -13.05
CA PHE A 151 -10.03 12.10 -14.26
C PHE A 151 -11.31 11.26 -14.19
N HIS A 152 -12.25 11.50 -15.11
CA HIS A 152 -13.45 10.67 -15.21
C HIS A 152 -13.05 9.21 -15.40
N PRO A 153 -13.47 8.28 -14.54
CA PRO A 153 -13.12 6.87 -14.70
C PRO A 153 -13.95 6.24 -15.82
N LEU A 154 -13.41 5.21 -16.45
CA LEU A 154 -14.18 4.31 -17.32
C LEU A 154 -14.73 3.17 -16.47
N ALA A 155 -16.05 3.04 -16.40
CA ALA A 155 -16.74 1.94 -15.73
C ALA A 155 -17.10 0.85 -16.74
N SER A 156 -16.92 -0.42 -16.40
CA SER A 156 -17.24 -1.55 -17.25
C SER A 156 -17.70 -2.77 -16.43
N ALA A 157 -18.60 -3.57 -16.98
CA ALA A 157 -19.02 -4.83 -16.39
C ALA A 157 -17.98 -5.96 -16.58
N ALA A 158 -17.07 -5.80 -17.53
CA ALA A 158 -15.94 -6.70 -17.77
C ALA A 158 -14.62 -5.91 -17.68
N MET A 159 -13.49 -6.62 -17.67
CA MET A 159 -12.20 -5.94 -17.73
C MET A 159 -12.10 -5.19 -19.08
N PRO A 160 -11.89 -3.86 -19.08
CA PRO A 160 -11.81 -3.09 -20.30
C PRO A 160 -10.72 -3.62 -21.24
N CYS A 161 -11.04 -3.75 -22.50
CA CYS A 161 -10.06 -4.12 -23.53
C CYS A 161 -9.14 -2.95 -23.89
N GLY A 162 -8.08 -3.21 -24.66
CA GLY A 162 -7.12 -2.18 -25.02
C GLY A 162 -7.72 -1.04 -25.85
N GLU A 163 -8.71 -1.34 -26.69
CA GLU A 163 -9.43 -0.37 -27.53
C GLU A 163 -10.31 0.56 -26.70
N GLU A 164 -11.03 0.02 -25.70
CA GLU A 164 -11.84 0.82 -24.80
C GLU A 164 -10.98 1.76 -23.96
N ILE A 165 -9.84 1.27 -23.46
CA ILE A 165 -8.85 2.09 -22.73
C ILE A 165 -8.26 3.17 -23.65
N ALA A 166 -7.95 2.84 -24.90
CA ALA A 166 -7.44 3.79 -25.89
C ALA A 166 -8.45 4.90 -26.17
N GLY A 167 -9.71 4.55 -26.41
CA GLY A 167 -10.79 5.52 -26.60
C GLY A 167 -10.99 6.43 -25.40
N HIS A 168 -11.00 5.85 -24.21
CA HIS A 168 -11.10 6.61 -22.95
C HIS A 168 -9.89 7.55 -22.78
N LEU A 169 -8.68 7.07 -23.01
CA LEU A 169 -7.46 7.88 -22.93
C LEU A 169 -7.50 9.03 -23.93
N ASP A 170 -7.85 8.78 -25.18
CA ASP A 170 -7.94 9.81 -26.23
C ASP A 170 -8.94 10.91 -25.85
N HIS A 171 -10.12 10.52 -25.35
CA HIS A 171 -11.11 11.46 -24.81
C HIS A 171 -10.52 12.35 -23.70
N LEU A 172 -9.82 11.75 -22.74
CA LEU A 172 -9.23 12.52 -21.65
C LEU A 172 -8.08 13.42 -22.11
N LEU A 173 -7.23 12.95 -23.04
CA LEU A 173 -6.15 13.77 -23.61
C LEU A 173 -6.67 14.99 -24.38
N SER A 174 -7.75 14.82 -25.13
CA SER A 174 -8.37 15.93 -25.86
C SER A 174 -9.03 16.94 -24.93
N ARG A 175 -9.70 16.48 -23.88
CA ARG A 175 -10.41 17.36 -22.92
C ARG A 175 -9.48 18.09 -21.96
N PHE A 176 -8.47 17.41 -21.44
CA PHE A 176 -7.60 17.92 -20.37
C PHE A 176 -6.21 18.31 -20.87
N GLY A 177 -5.88 18.09 -22.14
CA GLY A 177 -4.53 18.28 -22.68
C GLY A 177 -3.55 17.21 -22.20
N ALA A 178 -2.73 16.71 -23.12
CA ALA A 178 -1.85 15.58 -22.87
C ALA A 178 -0.77 15.88 -21.82
N PRO A 179 -0.49 14.99 -20.87
CA PRO A 179 0.68 15.07 -19.98
C PRO A 179 1.97 14.83 -20.79
N LEU A 180 3.13 15.07 -20.20
CA LEU A 180 4.39 14.69 -20.83
C LEU A 180 4.67 13.19 -20.66
N PHE A 181 4.32 12.63 -19.51
CA PHE A 181 4.52 11.22 -19.20
C PHE A 181 3.20 10.53 -18.85
N CYS A 182 3.08 9.26 -19.23
CA CYS A 182 2.03 8.38 -18.76
C CYS A 182 2.65 7.16 -18.07
N LYS A 183 2.34 7.01 -16.79
CA LYS A 183 2.82 5.91 -15.97
C LYS A 183 1.77 4.81 -15.91
N ARG A 184 2.18 3.56 -16.14
CA ARG A 184 1.29 2.39 -16.16
C ARG A 184 2.01 1.14 -15.68
N ASP A 185 1.25 0.10 -15.36
CA ASP A 185 1.81 -1.22 -15.13
C ASP A 185 2.09 -1.97 -16.44
N ASN A 186 2.46 -3.25 -16.34
CA ASN A 186 2.72 -4.09 -17.52
C ASN A 186 1.50 -4.93 -17.91
N GLY A 187 0.30 -4.61 -17.48
CA GLY A 187 -0.93 -5.28 -17.89
C GLY A 187 -1.09 -5.26 -19.42
N GLY A 188 -1.54 -6.38 -20.01
CA GLY A 188 -1.66 -6.51 -21.46
C GLY A 188 -2.60 -5.46 -22.08
N ASN A 189 -3.71 -5.16 -21.42
CA ASN A 189 -4.69 -4.16 -21.83
C ASN A 189 -4.12 -2.73 -21.78
N LEU A 190 -3.35 -2.39 -20.73
CA LEU A 190 -2.70 -1.08 -20.59
C LEU A 190 -1.52 -0.90 -21.56
N ASN A 191 -0.90 -1.99 -22.03
CA ASN A 191 0.19 -1.97 -23.00
C ASN A 191 -0.28 -2.37 -24.41
N HIS A 192 -1.58 -2.41 -24.65
CA HIS A 192 -2.17 -2.74 -25.94
C HIS A 192 -1.69 -1.80 -27.05
N LEU A 193 -1.67 -2.29 -28.29
CA LEU A 193 -1.22 -1.52 -29.45
C LEU A 193 -2.00 -0.21 -29.59
N ALA A 194 -3.34 -0.27 -29.52
CA ALA A 194 -4.20 0.91 -29.61
C ALA A 194 -3.86 1.98 -28.56
N VAL A 195 -3.57 1.57 -27.31
CA VAL A 195 -3.15 2.51 -26.23
C VAL A 195 -1.80 3.15 -26.58
N ASN A 196 -0.86 2.36 -27.11
CA ASN A 196 0.46 2.88 -27.50
C ASN A 196 0.36 3.87 -28.66
N GLU A 197 -0.49 3.62 -29.66
CA GLU A 197 -0.76 4.53 -30.78
C GLU A 197 -1.32 5.89 -30.31
N ILE A 198 -2.25 5.89 -29.34
CA ILE A 198 -2.77 7.12 -28.74
C ILE A 198 -1.65 7.90 -28.04
N LEU A 199 -0.83 7.23 -27.23
CA LEU A 199 0.28 7.88 -26.53
C LEU A 199 1.31 8.45 -27.53
N GLU A 200 1.63 7.72 -28.57
CA GLU A 200 2.57 8.14 -29.62
C GLU A 200 2.04 9.34 -30.40
N ARG A 201 0.79 9.27 -30.86
CA ARG A 201 0.11 10.38 -31.57
C ARG A 201 0.09 11.66 -30.73
N ALA A 202 -0.14 11.54 -29.40
CA ALA A 202 -0.14 12.65 -28.46
C ALA A 202 1.27 13.04 -28.00
N LEU A 203 2.31 12.34 -28.43
CA LEU A 203 3.70 12.49 -27.97
C LEU A 203 3.82 12.41 -26.44
N VAL A 204 3.11 11.48 -25.83
CA VAL A 204 3.17 11.17 -24.40
C VAL A 204 4.18 10.04 -24.19
N ILE A 205 5.12 10.26 -23.29
CA ILE A 205 6.22 9.33 -23.01
C ILE A 205 5.74 8.26 -21.99
N PRO A 206 5.66 6.96 -22.38
CA PRO A 206 5.23 5.93 -21.44
C PRO A 206 6.33 5.60 -20.42
N ILE A 207 5.92 5.39 -19.17
CA ILE A 207 6.78 4.87 -18.09
C ILE A 207 6.12 3.61 -17.53
N ASN A 208 6.59 2.46 -18.00
CA ASN A 208 6.09 1.18 -17.52
C ASN A 208 6.76 0.79 -16.19
N SER A 209 5.98 0.22 -15.27
CA SER A 209 6.48 -0.28 -13.99
C SER A 209 7.50 -1.42 -14.18
N PRO A 210 8.51 -1.54 -13.31
CA PRO A 210 9.33 -2.75 -13.30
C PRO A 210 8.49 -3.98 -13.01
N PRO A 211 8.80 -5.15 -13.60
CA PRO A 211 8.12 -6.39 -13.27
C PRO A 211 8.19 -6.68 -11.76
N ASN A 212 7.13 -7.26 -11.20
CA ASN A 212 7.03 -7.66 -9.79
C ASN A 212 7.27 -6.54 -8.76
N THR A 213 7.09 -5.28 -9.15
CA THR A 213 7.31 -4.13 -8.26
C THR A 213 6.02 -3.32 -8.10
N ALA A 214 5.02 -3.88 -7.40
CA ALA A 214 3.74 -3.22 -7.13
C ALA A 214 3.92 -1.82 -6.52
N GLN A 215 4.89 -1.66 -5.62
CA GLN A 215 5.18 -0.38 -4.95
C GLN A 215 5.55 0.76 -5.90
N TYR A 216 5.95 0.45 -7.13
CA TYR A 216 6.23 1.45 -8.14
C TYR A 216 4.97 2.25 -8.51
N ASN A 217 3.80 1.64 -8.44
CA ASN A 217 2.50 2.23 -8.73
C ASN A 217 1.76 2.77 -7.50
N GLY A 218 2.39 2.82 -6.33
CA GLY A 218 1.74 3.19 -5.05
C GLY A 218 0.96 4.50 -5.06
N ALA A 219 1.22 5.43 -5.98
CA ALA A 219 0.45 6.66 -6.09
C ALA A 219 -0.94 6.44 -6.70
N ILE A 220 -1.05 5.60 -7.75
CA ILE A 220 -2.33 5.27 -8.37
C ILE A 220 -3.09 4.24 -7.50
N GLU A 221 -2.39 3.30 -6.86
CA GLU A 221 -2.99 2.37 -5.89
C GLU A 221 -3.68 3.12 -4.75
N HIS A 222 -3.06 4.19 -4.25
CA HIS A 222 -3.70 5.06 -3.25
C HIS A 222 -4.96 5.74 -3.80
N THR A 223 -4.93 6.20 -5.04
CA THR A 223 -6.10 6.79 -5.71
C THR A 223 -7.24 5.78 -5.82
N GLN A 224 -6.95 4.54 -6.20
CA GLN A 224 -7.94 3.45 -6.25
C GLN A 224 -8.50 3.14 -4.85
N GLY A 225 -7.65 3.13 -3.83
CA GLY A 225 -8.09 2.98 -2.44
C GLY A 225 -9.10 4.06 -2.03
N GLU A 226 -8.87 5.32 -2.41
CA GLU A 226 -9.80 6.42 -2.14
C GLU A 226 -11.15 6.24 -2.86
N PHE A 227 -11.16 5.77 -4.13
CA PHE A 227 -12.39 5.41 -4.83
C PHE A 227 -13.13 4.29 -4.13
N LYS A 228 -12.45 3.19 -3.82
CA LYS A 228 -13.04 2.03 -3.14
C LYS A 228 -13.62 2.41 -1.77
N ASP A 229 -12.91 3.26 -1.00
CA ASP A 229 -13.39 3.73 0.30
C ASP A 229 -14.57 4.68 0.16
N TYR A 230 -14.58 5.54 -0.84
CA TYR A 230 -15.70 6.42 -1.13
C TYR A 230 -16.94 5.59 -1.50
N LEU A 231 -16.80 4.73 -2.48
CA LEU A 231 -17.90 3.89 -2.98
C LEU A 231 -18.42 2.90 -1.92
N ARG A 232 -17.62 2.48 -0.96
CA ARG A 232 -18.04 1.62 0.16
C ARG A 232 -18.94 2.35 1.16
N ARG A 233 -18.77 3.66 1.33
CA ARG A 233 -19.57 4.47 2.27
C ARG A 233 -20.96 4.75 1.76
N TRP A 234 -21.14 4.74 0.45
CA TRP A 234 -22.44 4.85 -0.18
C TRP A 234 -22.97 3.43 -0.36
N GLU A 235 -24.10 3.11 0.26
CA GLU A 235 -24.78 1.85 -0.04
C GLU A 235 -24.99 1.81 -1.55
N TRP A 236 -24.44 0.78 -2.18
CA TRP A 236 -24.49 0.62 -3.62
C TRP A 236 -25.92 0.48 -4.07
N LYS A 237 -26.41 1.47 -4.79
CA LYS A 237 -27.73 1.46 -5.39
C LYS A 237 -27.67 1.43 -6.91
N ALA A 238 -26.47 1.32 -7.51
CA ALA A 238 -26.36 1.18 -8.95
C ALA A 238 -26.88 -0.20 -9.37
N THR A 239 -27.88 -0.20 -10.23
CA THR A 239 -28.48 -1.42 -10.81
C THR A 239 -28.03 -1.65 -12.25
N THR A 240 -27.37 -0.67 -12.86
CA THR A 240 -26.83 -0.71 -14.21
C THR A 240 -25.37 -0.23 -14.25
N ILE A 241 -24.67 -0.57 -15.34
CA ILE A 241 -23.30 -0.11 -15.56
C ILE A 241 -23.23 1.42 -15.70
N ASP A 242 -24.24 2.01 -16.31
CA ASP A 242 -24.30 3.48 -16.50
C ASP A 242 -24.48 4.21 -15.17
N GLU A 243 -25.35 3.70 -14.30
CA GLU A 243 -25.50 4.21 -12.93
C GLU A 243 -24.20 4.06 -12.13
N PHE A 244 -23.49 2.94 -12.31
CA PHE A 244 -22.18 2.76 -11.70
C PHE A 244 -21.14 3.76 -12.23
N GLY A 245 -21.13 4.00 -13.54
CA GLY A 245 -20.30 5.02 -14.18
C GLY A 245 -20.56 6.41 -13.60
N LEU A 246 -21.84 6.80 -13.49
CA LEU A 246 -22.25 8.08 -12.89
C LEU A 246 -21.82 8.21 -11.42
N LEU A 247 -21.95 7.14 -10.64
CA LEU A 247 -21.47 7.11 -9.25
C LEU A 247 -19.96 7.26 -9.17
N ALA A 248 -19.21 6.62 -10.06
CA ALA A 248 -17.76 6.73 -10.12
C ALA A 248 -17.30 8.14 -10.54
N GLU A 249 -17.99 8.77 -11.48
CA GLU A 249 -17.76 10.19 -11.84
C GLU A 249 -18.06 11.13 -10.68
N THR A 250 -19.18 10.94 -9.98
CA THR A 250 -19.55 11.69 -8.78
C THR A 250 -18.47 11.54 -7.71
N ALA A 251 -17.97 10.32 -7.49
CA ALA A 251 -16.88 10.05 -6.57
C ALA A 251 -15.61 10.80 -6.97
N ALA A 252 -15.22 10.79 -8.26
CA ALA A 252 -14.09 11.54 -8.76
C ALA A 252 -14.25 13.04 -8.51
N HIS A 253 -15.42 13.59 -8.84
CA HIS A 253 -15.75 15.00 -8.62
C HIS A 253 -15.60 15.39 -7.16
N GLU A 254 -16.26 14.70 -6.24
CA GLU A 254 -16.18 15.02 -4.82
C GLU A 254 -14.77 14.86 -4.25
N LEU A 255 -14.07 13.78 -4.62
CA LEU A 255 -12.69 13.56 -4.19
C LEU A 255 -11.73 14.65 -4.70
N ASN A 256 -12.01 15.24 -5.86
CA ASN A 256 -11.24 16.34 -6.42
C ASN A 256 -11.50 17.67 -5.70
N HIS A 257 -12.65 17.85 -5.07
CA HIS A 257 -13.03 19.07 -4.36
C HIS A 257 -12.77 19.01 -2.85
N ARG A 258 -12.27 17.89 -2.32
CA ARG A 258 -11.87 17.76 -0.90
C ARG A 258 -10.49 18.41 -0.67
N PRO A 259 -10.33 19.22 0.40
CA PRO A 259 -9.03 19.70 0.83
C PRO A 259 -8.08 18.56 1.17
N ARG A 260 -6.84 18.63 0.72
CA ARG A 260 -5.84 17.56 0.91
C ARG A 260 -4.64 18.05 1.71
N ARG A 261 -4.27 17.31 2.76
CA ARG A 261 -3.07 17.62 3.56
C ARG A 261 -1.80 17.62 2.70
N CYS A 262 -1.66 16.71 1.77
CA CYS A 262 -0.50 16.64 0.86
C CYS A 262 -0.40 17.84 -0.09
N LEU A 263 -1.49 18.57 -0.31
CA LEU A 263 -1.58 19.80 -1.08
C LEU A 263 -1.69 21.05 -0.20
N LYS A 264 -1.29 20.95 1.07
CA LYS A 264 -1.33 22.06 2.04
C LYS A 264 -2.74 22.68 2.20
N GLY A 265 -3.77 21.85 2.18
CA GLY A 265 -5.16 22.27 2.30
C GLY A 265 -5.84 22.64 0.98
N GLN A 266 -5.13 22.68 -0.14
CA GLN A 266 -5.77 22.87 -1.45
C GLN A 266 -6.53 21.63 -1.91
N THR A 267 -7.51 21.82 -2.77
CA THR A 267 -8.21 20.73 -3.47
C THR A 267 -7.39 20.25 -4.67
N ALA A 268 -7.60 19.01 -5.10
CA ALA A 268 -6.95 18.45 -6.28
C ALA A 268 -7.34 19.24 -7.56
N CYS A 269 -8.60 19.67 -7.66
CA CYS A 269 -9.12 20.50 -8.74
C CYS A 269 -8.34 21.82 -8.84
N ARG A 270 -8.25 22.57 -7.75
CA ARG A 270 -7.52 23.85 -7.73
C ARG A 270 -6.04 23.67 -8.05
N ALA A 271 -5.42 22.59 -7.55
CA ALA A 271 -4.02 22.29 -7.81
C ALA A 271 -3.78 21.93 -9.29
N TYR A 272 -4.70 21.19 -9.93
CA TYR A 272 -4.54 20.76 -11.33
C TYR A 272 -4.75 21.90 -12.31
N PHE A 273 -5.78 22.73 -12.13
CA PHE A 273 -6.11 23.84 -13.03
C PHE A 273 -5.40 25.14 -12.69
N GLY A 274 -4.56 25.15 -11.67
CA GLY A 274 -3.80 26.34 -11.27
C GLY A 274 -2.68 26.71 -12.27
N ASN A 275 -2.08 27.89 -12.06
CA ASN A 275 -1.09 28.49 -12.95
C ASN A 275 0.21 27.70 -13.13
N ASN A 276 0.45 26.68 -12.30
CA ASN A 276 1.67 25.84 -12.35
C ASN A 276 1.53 24.61 -13.26
N ARG A 277 0.43 24.49 -13.98
CA ARG A 277 0.16 23.38 -14.89
C ARG A 277 1.12 23.37 -16.06
N MET A 278 1.70 22.19 -16.36
CA MET A 278 2.66 22.06 -17.46
C MET A 278 1.93 21.75 -18.77
N LEU A 279 2.24 22.54 -19.78
CA LEU A 279 1.83 22.33 -21.15
C LEU A 279 3.07 22.39 -22.04
N TYR A 280 3.29 21.36 -22.83
CA TYR A 280 4.43 21.24 -23.74
C TYR A 280 3.96 21.31 -25.18
N SER A 281 4.62 22.14 -26.00
CA SER A 281 4.41 22.14 -27.44
C SER A 281 4.90 20.83 -28.09
N LYS A 282 4.40 20.51 -29.27
CA LYS A 282 4.86 19.32 -30.04
C LYS A 282 6.38 19.32 -30.23
N ARG A 283 6.98 20.49 -30.50
CA ARG A 283 8.44 20.64 -30.65
C ARG A 283 9.19 20.27 -29.38
N GLN A 284 8.73 20.78 -28.24
CA GLN A 284 9.35 20.45 -26.95
C GLN A 284 9.23 18.96 -26.62
N ARG A 285 8.06 18.36 -26.84
CA ARG A 285 7.83 16.92 -26.60
C ARG A 285 8.77 16.06 -27.44
N LYS A 286 8.93 16.37 -28.74
CA LYS A 286 9.87 15.67 -29.62
C LYS A 286 11.31 15.80 -29.14
N ALA A 287 11.74 17.00 -28.73
CA ALA A 287 13.10 17.23 -28.22
C ALA A 287 13.36 16.45 -26.93
N ILE A 288 12.39 16.43 -26.00
CA ILE A 288 12.48 15.69 -24.74
C ILE A 288 12.52 14.18 -25.01
N TYR A 289 11.65 13.68 -25.88
CA TYR A 289 11.63 12.28 -26.27
C TYR A 289 12.99 11.84 -26.85
N LYS A 290 13.50 12.62 -27.80
CA LYS A 290 14.82 12.37 -28.41
C LYS A 290 15.92 12.32 -27.35
N TRP A 291 15.98 13.29 -26.44
CA TRP A 291 16.97 13.32 -25.37
C TRP A 291 16.90 12.04 -24.48
N ILE A 292 15.70 11.60 -24.14
CA ILE A 292 15.49 10.38 -23.34
C ILE A 292 15.92 9.14 -24.13
N CYS A 293 15.58 9.06 -25.43
CA CYS A 293 16.00 7.97 -26.30
C CYS A 293 17.51 7.88 -26.40
N ASP A 294 18.18 9.00 -26.67
CA ASP A 294 19.64 9.07 -26.85
C ASP A 294 20.36 8.58 -25.58
N LEU A 295 19.95 9.08 -24.41
CA LEU A 295 20.50 8.65 -23.13
C LEU A 295 20.17 7.17 -22.80
N ALA A 296 18.95 6.71 -23.08
CA ALA A 296 18.59 5.32 -22.84
C ALA A 296 19.36 4.36 -23.74
N ALA A 297 19.64 4.75 -25.00
CA ALA A 297 20.51 3.99 -25.89
C ALA A 297 21.94 3.92 -25.36
N GLU A 298 22.52 5.05 -24.93
CA GLU A 298 23.85 5.08 -24.32
C GLU A 298 23.96 4.17 -23.09
N ILE A 299 22.99 4.25 -22.16
CA ILE A 299 22.94 3.38 -20.98
C ILE A 299 22.84 1.91 -21.38
N SER A 300 22.05 1.59 -22.40
CA SER A 300 21.86 0.20 -22.87
C SER A 300 23.13 -0.34 -23.50
N ILE A 301 23.83 0.44 -24.32
CA ILE A 301 25.12 0.08 -24.93
C ILE A 301 26.16 -0.21 -23.84
N ARG A 302 26.27 0.66 -22.82
CA ARG A 302 27.19 0.45 -21.69
C ARG A 302 26.86 -0.83 -20.91
N ALA A 303 25.60 -1.26 -20.91
CA ALA A 303 25.14 -2.52 -20.31
C ALA A 303 25.19 -3.73 -21.27
N ALA A 304 25.92 -3.61 -22.40
CA ALA A 304 26.03 -4.62 -23.44
C ALA A 304 24.66 -5.12 -23.99
N LYS A 305 23.66 -4.23 -24.08
CA LYS A 305 22.35 -4.53 -24.64
C LYS A 305 22.28 -4.03 -26.09
N LYS A 306 21.72 -4.86 -26.99
CA LYS A 306 21.55 -4.52 -28.43
C LYS A 306 20.43 -3.50 -28.67
N THR A 307 19.45 -3.43 -27.77
CA THR A 307 18.29 -2.55 -27.86
C THR A 307 18.09 -1.76 -26.56
N ILE A 308 17.33 -0.67 -26.62
CA ILE A 308 16.99 0.11 -25.43
C ILE A 308 16.24 -0.78 -24.43
N SER A 309 16.86 -1.00 -23.28
CA SER A 309 16.22 -1.80 -22.24
C SER A 309 15.17 -0.99 -21.44
N PRO A 310 14.10 -1.62 -20.94
CA PRO A 310 13.12 -0.92 -20.11
C PRO A 310 13.73 -0.28 -18.86
N VAL A 311 14.83 -0.82 -18.35
CA VAL A 311 15.58 -0.24 -17.21
C VAL A 311 16.26 1.05 -17.65
N ALA A 312 17.00 1.04 -18.78
CA ALA A 312 17.67 2.22 -19.30
C ALA A 312 16.69 3.34 -19.62
N TRP A 313 15.53 2.99 -20.20
CA TRP A 313 14.44 3.94 -20.46
C TRP A 313 13.97 4.64 -19.19
N ARG A 314 13.65 3.89 -18.13
CA ARG A 314 13.23 4.47 -16.84
C ARG A 314 14.31 5.32 -16.19
N VAL A 315 15.58 4.91 -16.30
CA VAL A 315 16.71 5.68 -15.77
C VAL A 315 16.86 7.00 -16.53
N ALA A 316 16.83 6.97 -17.86
CA ALA A 316 16.94 8.17 -18.70
C ALA A 316 15.79 9.16 -18.42
N ALA A 317 14.52 8.69 -18.42
CA ALA A 317 13.38 9.52 -18.09
C ALA A 317 13.51 10.16 -16.70
N LYS A 318 13.97 9.38 -15.71
CA LYS A 318 14.18 9.87 -14.35
C LYS A 318 15.31 10.89 -14.26
N GLN A 319 16.42 10.69 -14.97
CA GLN A 319 17.52 11.66 -15.02
C GLN A 319 17.07 12.98 -15.64
N TRP A 320 16.30 12.91 -16.74
CA TRP A 320 15.74 14.11 -17.35
C TRP A 320 14.85 14.87 -16.37
N LEU A 321 13.96 14.18 -15.66
CA LEU A 321 13.04 14.77 -14.68
C LEU A 321 13.80 15.43 -13.52
N VAL A 322 14.86 14.81 -13.01
CA VAL A 322 15.69 15.37 -11.93
C VAL A 322 16.47 16.59 -12.42
N LYS A 323 17.14 16.49 -13.59
CA LYS A 323 17.92 17.56 -14.20
C LYS A 323 17.09 18.83 -14.40
N ASN A 324 15.79 18.69 -14.73
CA ASN A 324 14.90 19.81 -14.94
C ASN A 324 14.12 20.22 -13.67
N GLY A 325 14.44 19.67 -12.50
CA GLY A 325 13.78 20.04 -11.24
C GLY A 325 12.29 19.71 -11.18
N LEU A 326 11.84 18.70 -11.93
CA LEU A 326 10.42 18.35 -12.08
C LEU A 326 9.94 17.29 -11.10
N ILE A 327 10.88 16.56 -10.52
CA ILE A 327 10.62 15.61 -9.44
C ILE A 327 11.59 15.82 -8.28
N ARG A 328 11.16 15.41 -7.09
CA ARG A 328 12.03 15.33 -5.91
C ARG A 328 12.09 13.91 -5.43
N ILE A 329 13.30 13.40 -5.23
CA ILE A 329 13.52 12.04 -4.77
C ILE A 329 13.99 12.08 -3.33
N ARG A 330 13.35 11.30 -2.47
CA ARG A 330 13.72 11.13 -1.07
C ARG A 330 14.01 9.67 -0.77
N ARG A 331 15.00 9.43 0.06
CA ARG A 331 15.27 8.13 0.66
C ARG A 331 15.39 8.29 2.16
N ALA A 332 14.67 7.47 2.93
CA ALA A 332 14.64 7.58 4.40
C ALA A 332 14.34 9.01 4.90
N GLY A 333 13.45 9.75 4.22
CA GLY A 333 13.10 11.13 4.57
C GLY A 333 14.07 12.22 4.09
N LYS A 334 15.30 11.86 3.69
CA LYS A 334 16.29 12.80 3.16
C LYS A 334 16.12 13.03 1.66
N VAL A 335 16.22 14.27 1.22
CA VAL A 335 16.26 14.61 -0.23
C VAL A 335 17.64 14.21 -0.77
N LEU A 336 17.65 13.50 -1.89
CA LEU A 336 18.90 13.17 -2.57
C LEU A 336 19.28 14.35 -3.47
N PRO A 337 20.47 14.94 -3.28
CA PRO A 337 20.85 16.17 -4.00
C PRO A 337 21.12 15.94 -5.48
N ASP A 338 21.69 14.79 -5.88
CA ASP A 338 21.98 14.46 -7.26
C ASP A 338 21.95 12.96 -7.55
N PHE A 339 21.58 12.64 -8.78
CA PHE A 339 21.67 11.29 -9.33
C PHE A 339 23.08 11.03 -9.86
N SER A 340 24.03 10.81 -8.97
CA SER A 340 25.29 10.23 -9.38
C SER A 340 25.08 8.76 -9.82
N SER A 341 25.89 8.30 -10.74
CA SER A 341 25.89 6.99 -11.43
C SER A 341 25.74 5.73 -10.55
N LYS A 342 25.73 5.85 -9.24
CA LYS A 342 25.59 4.74 -8.28
C LYS A 342 24.19 4.08 -8.22
N LEU A 343 23.19 4.61 -8.93
CA LEU A 343 21.83 4.06 -8.96
C LEU A 343 21.55 3.15 -10.16
N CYS A 344 22.55 2.88 -10.97
CA CYS A 344 22.44 1.92 -12.08
C CYS A 344 22.57 0.45 -11.65
N HIS A 345 22.82 0.17 -10.37
CA HIS A 345 23.15 -1.18 -9.87
C HIS A 345 22.10 -1.74 -8.89
N ASN A 346 20.77 -1.52 -9.13
CA ASN A 346 19.77 -2.36 -8.48
C ASN A 346 18.50 -2.43 -9.34
#